data_7d15b85e7c67ae624d7059f3cffbebc8
#
_entry.id   7d15b85e7c67ae624d7059f3cffbebc8
#
_cell.length_a   1.000
_cell.length_b   1.000
_cell.length_c   1.000
_cell.angle_alpha   90.00
_cell.angle_beta   90.00
_cell.angle_gamma   90.00
#
_symmetry.space_group_name_H-M   'P 1'
#
loop_
_entity.id
_entity.type
_entity.pdbx_description
1 polymer ?
#
loop_
_entity_poly.entity_id
_entity_poly.type
_entity_poly.pdbx_seq_one_letter_code
_entity_poly.pdbx_strand_id
1 'polypeptide(L)'
;MPSSGGTSLYYELNSAIQNATNIHANNDWISDSMSYFISIIIIQMILKMPMRLFGMTTNLLALLVYQKCGLKDGISVCFTALTISDEICLLASFMASLLGYLDLEVHVKPYLSLYYISFILPFYGFMFYNISTAITVFLAIQKCCCISLPWNFKSYFSKRRCVAAVCCIYLSGFILYIPFTATAFPFVEAFDLTTNSTRLVFSWPKAFLNDVFPILKAINYISIPFIAEILVLISTVVLAIKLGESVKFRYSASGFVTPTKAQNNTPTSKCFLGATSLSTESAKCQTISDLGKQKSSHGVHSLTAKDLRATLAVNVVAILFVTTNTPDVVVFLGSLLSPQFSSTGRYYNTYKLCIELQDLLHVVNLSMNLFIYLKFNTRFAIVFKTLFSGEKK
;
A
#
# COMPACT_ATOMS: atom_id res chain seq x y z
N MET A 1 34.79 38.74 -10.42
CA MET A 1 34.16 39.09 -9.13
C MET A 1 32.92 38.22 -9.01
N PRO A 2 32.87 37.21 -8.12
CA PRO A 2 31.68 36.42 -7.95
C PRO A 2 30.68 37.22 -7.11
N SER A 3 29.43 37.20 -7.56
CA SER A 3 28.31 37.93 -6.97
C SER A 3 28.02 37.48 -5.53
N SER A 4 28.19 38.37 -4.58
CA SER A 4 27.89 38.20 -3.14
C SER A 4 26.40 38.02 -2.81
N GLY A 5 25.57 37.74 -3.80
CA GLY A 5 24.13 37.65 -3.62
C GLY A 5 23.61 36.31 -3.07
N GLY A 6 24.36 35.22 -3.19
CA GLY A 6 23.86 33.88 -2.81
C GLY A 6 23.92 33.57 -1.29
N THR A 7 24.93 34.12 -0.61
CA THR A 7 25.13 33.89 0.82
C THR A 7 24.19 34.74 1.68
N SER A 8 23.88 35.97 1.25
CA SER A 8 22.90 36.83 1.93
C SER A 8 21.51 36.21 1.94
N LEU A 9 21.08 35.63 0.82
CA LEU A 9 19.74 35.05 0.70
C LEU A 9 19.51 33.80 1.60
N TYR A 10 20.56 33.00 1.78
CA TYR A 10 20.49 31.81 2.68
C TYR A 10 20.38 32.23 4.14
N TYR A 11 21.15 33.23 4.56
CA TYR A 11 21.05 33.78 5.93
C TYR A 11 19.76 34.54 6.14
N GLU A 12 19.28 35.28 5.15
CA GLU A 12 17.98 35.97 5.21
C GLU A 12 16.82 34.95 5.25
N LEU A 13 16.88 33.88 4.47
CA LEU A 13 15.87 32.85 4.49
C LEU A 13 15.86 32.08 5.83
N ASN A 14 17.02 31.69 6.34
CA ASN A 14 17.14 31.05 7.66
C ASN A 14 16.75 31.99 8.80
N SER A 15 17.11 33.26 8.75
CA SER A 15 16.71 34.26 9.74
C SER A 15 15.20 34.57 9.64
N ALA A 16 14.65 34.61 8.43
CA ALA A 16 13.20 34.74 8.22
C ALA A 16 12.43 33.51 8.69
N ILE A 17 12.96 32.31 8.44
CA ILE A 17 12.38 31.06 8.95
C ILE A 17 12.47 31.01 10.48
N GLN A 18 13.63 31.35 11.07
CA GLN A 18 13.79 31.43 12.53
C GLN A 18 12.92 32.52 13.17
N ASN A 19 12.81 33.69 12.53
CA ASN A 19 11.94 34.75 13.03
C ASN A 19 10.46 34.38 12.87
N ALA A 20 10.06 33.74 11.76
CA ALA A 20 8.70 33.25 11.59
C ALA A 20 8.36 32.16 12.61
N THR A 21 9.27 31.22 12.87
CA THR A 21 9.09 30.19 13.91
C THR A 21 9.02 30.79 15.32
N ASN A 22 9.86 31.79 15.64
CA ASN A 22 9.86 32.46 16.95
C ASN A 22 8.60 33.31 17.20
N ILE A 23 8.01 33.90 16.17
CA ILE A 23 6.76 34.69 16.30
C ILE A 23 5.54 33.75 16.51
N HIS A 24 5.58 32.55 15.96
CA HIS A 24 4.47 31.58 16.07
C HIS A 24 4.50 30.73 17.33
N ALA A 25 5.67 30.54 17.95
CA ALA A 25 5.88 29.64 19.10
C ALA A 25 5.10 30.03 20.37
N ASN A 26 4.70 31.28 20.54
CA ASN A 26 4.09 31.75 21.80
C ASN A 26 2.62 31.45 21.98
N ASN A 27 1.93 30.82 20.99
CA ASN A 27 0.47 30.65 21.04
C ASN A 27 -0.04 29.28 20.53
N ASP A 28 0.85 28.31 20.26
CA ASP A 28 0.43 26.93 19.95
C ASP A 28 0.06 26.19 21.25
N TRP A 29 -0.78 25.18 21.16
CA TRP A 29 -1.13 24.30 22.28
C TRP A 29 0.05 23.45 22.74
N ILE A 30 1.04 23.25 21.85
CA ILE A 30 2.22 22.41 22.09
C ILE A 30 3.48 23.31 21.97
N SER A 31 4.31 23.31 23.01
CA SER A 31 5.58 24.05 22.98
C SER A 31 6.57 23.44 21.99
N ASP A 32 7.51 24.24 21.49
CA ASP A 32 8.54 23.79 20.54
C ASP A 32 9.35 22.62 21.10
N SER A 33 9.77 22.68 22.37
CA SER A 33 10.53 21.60 23.03
C SER A 33 9.72 20.30 23.11
N MET A 34 8.43 20.39 23.44
CA MET A 34 7.53 19.24 23.50
C MET A 34 7.30 18.66 22.10
N SER A 35 7.04 19.52 21.10
CA SER A 35 6.88 19.11 19.70
C SER A 35 8.15 18.42 19.19
N TYR A 36 9.33 18.96 19.45
CA TYR A 36 10.61 18.36 19.08
C TYR A 36 10.78 16.99 19.75
N PHE A 37 10.57 16.89 21.06
CA PHE A 37 10.70 15.63 21.79
C PHE A 37 9.76 14.56 21.26
N ILE A 38 8.47 14.87 21.11
CA ILE A 38 7.48 13.91 20.59
C ILE A 38 7.81 13.52 19.14
N SER A 39 8.10 14.49 18.27
CA SER A 39 8.34 14.25 16.83
C SER A 39 9.62 13.43 16.62
N ILE A 40 10.74 13.85 17.18
CA ILE A 40 12.05 13.24 16.91
C ILE A 40 12.28 11.98 17.76
N ILE A 41 12.05 12.07 19.08
CA ILE A 41 12.39 10.94 19.95
C ILE A 41 11.30 9.86 19.89
N ILE A 42 10.04 10.24 20.14
CA ILE A 42 8.97 9.23 20.24
C ILE A 42 8.59 8.74 18.85
N ILE A 43 8.16 9.62 17.95
CA ILE A 43 7.60 9.20 16.67
C ILE A 43 8.70 8.71 15.74
N GLN A 44 9.76 9.49 15.52
CA GLN A 44 10.77 9.14 14.52
C GLN A 44 11.68 8.00 14.99
N MET A 45 12.27 8.09 16.20
CA MET A 45 13.27 7.12 16.67
C MET A 45 12.64 5.86 17.23
N ILE A 46 11.64 5.99 18.12
CA ILE A 46 11.07 4.84 18.85
C ILE A 46 10.02 4.11 17.99
N LEU A 47 9.19 4.82 17.22
CA LEU A 47 8.10 4.20 16.47
C LEU A 47 8.43 3.98 14.99
N LYS A 48 8.80 5.02 14.22
CA LYS A 48 8.99 4.91 12.78
C LYS A 48 10.21 4.09 12.39
N MET A 49 11.37 4.27 13.03
CA MET A 49 12.59 3.55 12.65
C MET A 49 12.46 2.04 12.81
N PRO A 50 12.04 1.49 13.97
CA PRO A 50 11.83 0.05 14.12
C PRO A 50 10.73 -0.48 13.18
N MET A 51 9.65 0.30 12.97
CA MET A 51 8.56 -0.10 12.09
C MET A 51 8.98 -0.15 10.61
N ARG A 52 9.84 0.77 10.16
CA ARG A 52 10.44 0.71 8.81
C ARG A 52 11.30 -0.54 8.62
N LEU A 53 12.20 -0.85 9.58
CA LEU A 53 13.02 -2.07 9.55
C LEU A 53 12.14 -3.33 9.52
N PHE A 54 11.11 -3.36 10.34
CA PHE A 54 10.13 -4.43 10.35
C PHE A 54 9.42 -4.55 9.00
N GLY A 55 8.95 -3.44 8.43
CA GLY A 55 8.28 -3.39 7.13
C GLY A 55 9.19 -3.85 5.99
N MET A 56 10.44 -3.38 5.96
CA MET A 56 11.43 -3.84 4.98
C MET A 56 11.67 -5.36 5.09
N THR A 57 11.82 -5.87 6.30
CA THR A 57 12.00 -7.32 6.51
C THR A 57 10.78 -8.11 6.02
N THR A 58 9.57 -7.68 6.36
CA THR A 58 8.33 -8.38 5.95
C THR A 58 8.09 -8.31 4.45
N ASN A 59 8.37 -7.18 3.80
CA ASN A 59 8.24 -7.04 2.35
C ASN A 59 9.31 -7.86 1.60
N LEU A 60 10.54 -7.88 2.08
CA LEU A 60 11.60 -8.74 1.52
C LEU A 60 11.23 -10.21 1.61
N LEU A 61 10.71 -10.67 2.76
CA LEU A 61 10.21 -12.03 2.93
C LEU A 61 9.05 -12.33 1.97
N ALA A 62 8.13 -11.38 1.78
CA ALA A 62 7.03 -11.53 0.84
C ALA A 62 7.54 -11.68 -0.61
N LEU A 63 8.54 -10.87 -1.02
CA LEU A 63 9.15 -10.98 -2.35
C LEU A 63 9.82 -12.33 -2.57
N LEU A 64 10.56 -12.85 -1.59
CA LEU A 64 11.18 -14.18 -1.65
C LEU A 64 10.13 -15.29 -1.84
N VAL A 65 9.02 -15.20 -1.13
CA VAL A 65 7.91 -16.16 -1.30
C VAL A 65 7.26 -16.03 -2.66
N TYR A 66 7.00 -14.82 -3.17
CA TYR A 66 6.44 -14.62 -4.53
C TYR A 66 7.38 -15.13 -5.62
N GLN A 67 8.68 -14.94 -5.47
CA GLN A 67 9.69 -15.49 -6.39
C GLN A 67 9.57 -17.03 -6.46
N LYS A 68 9.45 -17.72 -5.33
CA LYS A 68 9.27 -19.19 -5.28
C LYS A 68 7.89 -19.64 -5.75
N CYS A 69 6.83 -18.89 -5.45
CA CYS A 69 5.46 -19.16 -5.94
C CYS A 69 5.36 -19.07 -7.47
N GLY A 70 6.11 -18.17 -8.07
CA GLY A 70 5.99 -17.75 -9.46
C GLY A 70 4.72 -16.91 -9.71
N LEU A 71 4.80 -15.99 -10.65
CA LEU A 71 3.72 -15.06 -11.04
C LEU A 71 2.77 -15.74 -12.02
N LYS A 72 1.87 -16.59 -11.52
CA LYS A 72 0.99 -17.41 -12.39
C LYS A 72 -0.28 -16.67 -12.81
N ASP A 73 -0.75 -15.74 -12.02
CA ASP A 73 -2.01 -14.99 -12.24
C ASP A 73 -1.79 -13.48 -12.09
N GLY A 74 -2.75 -12.69 -12.60
CA GLY A 74 -2.66 -11.22 -12.59
C GLY A 74 -2.65 -10.63 -11.18
N ILE A 75 -3.30 -11.28 -10.21
CA ILE A 75 -3.34 -10.82 -8.82
C ILE A 75 -1.96 -10.96 -8.18
N SER A 76 -1.27 -12.09 -8.41
CA SER A 76 0.09 -12.29 -7.92
C SER A 76 1.07 -11.26 -8.50
N VAL A 77 0.88 -10.85 -9.76
CA VAL A 77 1.65 -9.76 -10.39
C VAL A 77 1.42 -8.44 -9.63
N CYS A 78 0.15 -8.08 -9.39
CA CYS A 78 -0.17 -6.84 -8.69
C CYS A 78 0.34 -6.83 -7.24
N PHE A 79 0.19 -7.92 -6.50
CA PHE A 79 0.72 -8.00 -5.13
C PHE A 79 2.26 -7.94 -5.10
N THR A 80 2.94 -8.54 -6.06
CA THR A 80 4.41 -8.43 -6.15
C THR A 80 4.83 -7.00 -6.45
N ALA A 81 4.16 -6.34 -7.40
CA ALA A 81 4.43 -4.94 -7.72
C ALA A 81 4.15 -4.00 -6.54
N LEU A 82 3.05 -4.23 -5.82
CA LEU A 82 2.71 -3.53 -4.57
C LEU A 82 3.86 -3.67 -3.56
N THR A 83 4.28 -4.90 -3.28
CA THR A 83 5.35 -5.17 -2.32
C THR A 83 6.70 -4.54 -2.73
N ILE A 84 7.02 -4.49 -4.04
CA ILE A 84 8.22 -3.82 -4.54
C ILE A 84 8.15 -2.30 -4.30
N SER A 85 7.01 -1.69 -4.60
CA SER A 85 6.82 -0.25 -4.37
C SER A 85 6.91 0.10 -2.88
N ASP A 86 6.30 -0.72 -2.02
CA ASP A 86 6.33 -0.55 -0.56
C ASP A 86 7.76 -0.68 -0.01
N GLU A 87 8.52 -1.67 -0.49
CA GLU A 87 9.92 -1.88 -0.09
C GLU A 87 10.80 -0.68 -0.46
N ILE A 88 10.68 -0.16 -1.70
CA ILE A 88 11.46 1.00 -2.15
C ILE A 88 11.07 2.26 -1.35
N CYS A 89 9.79 2.46 -1.06
CA CYS A 89 9.31 3.57 -0.24
C CYS A 89 9.88 3.50 1.19
N LEU A 90 9.83 2.34 1.82
CA LEU A 90 10.37 2.12 3.17
C LEU A 90 11.89 2.31 3.21
N LEU A 91 12.61 1.76 2.22
CA LEU A 91 14.07 1.91 2.09
C LEU A 91 14.46 3.38 1.92
N ALA A 92 13.81 4.13 1.03
CA ALA A 92 14.07 5.54 0.82
C ALA A 92 13.83 6.35 2.10
N SER A 93 12.71 6.09 2.79
CA SER A 93 12.35 6.74 4.05
C SER A 93 13.31 6.39 5.20
N PHE A 94 13.75 5.14 5.27
CA PHE A 94 14.74 4.69 6.26
C PHE A 94 16.10 5.35 6.02
N MET A 95 16.59 5.31 4.78
CA MET A 95 17.86 5.93 4.39
C MET A 95 17.84 7.45 4.61
N ALA A 96 16.73 8.12 4.32
CA ALA A 96 16.57 9.54 4.59
C ALA A 96 16.76 9.86 6.08
N SER A 97 16.11 9.09 6.95
CA SER A 97 16.22 9.28 8.41
C SER A 97 17.63 8.98 8.92
N LEU A 98 18.24 7.90 8.44
CA LEU A 98 19.60 7.51 8.80
C LEU A 98 20.63 8.58 8.41
N LEU A 99 20.56 9.07 7.14
CA LEU A 99 21.49 10.09 6.64
C LEU A 99 21.29 11.43 7.34
N GLY A 100 20.03 11.81 7.63
CA GLY A 100 19.76 13.02 8.43
C GLY A 100 20.33 12.94 9.83
N TYR A 101 20.22 11.78 10.49
CA TYR A 101 20.83 11.56 11.79
C TYR A 101 22.37 11.60 11.74
N LEU A 102 22.97 10.92 10.76
CA LEU A 102 24.42 10.93 10.57
C LEU A 102 24.96 12.33 10.30
N ASP A 103 24.23 13.18 9.56
CA ASP A 103 24.64 14.58 9.33
C ASP A 103 24.70 15.41 10.62
N LEU A 104 23.86 15.10 11.61
CA LEU A 104 23.88 15.75 12.92
C LEU A 104 25.08 15.32 13.78
N GLU A 105 25.44 14.03 13.75
CA GLU A 105 26.45 13.44 14.61
C GLU A 105 27.87 13.53 14.03
N VAL A 106 28.04 13.58 12.72
CA VAL A 106 29.36 13.62 12.07
C VAL A 106 29.99 15.01 12.16
N HIS A 107 31.09 15.11 12.88
CA HIS A 107 31.83 16.36 13.08
C HIS A 107 32.54 16.82 11.80
N VAL A 108 33.06 15.88 11.00
CA VAL A 108 33.67 16.17 9.69
C VAL A 108 32.60 16.16 8.63
N LYS A 109 32.17 17.32 8.22
CA LYS A 109 31.12 17.44 7.20
C LYS A 109 31.67 17.07 5.82
N PRO A 110 31.08 16.14 5.08
CA PRO A 110 31.51 15.77 3.74
C PRO A 110 31.26 16.92 2.75
N TYR A 111 31.96 16.89 1.60
CA TYR A 111 31.78 17.87 0.53
C TYR A 111 30.32 17.91 0.02
N LEU A 112 29.70 16.74 -0.14
CA LEU A 112 28.26 16.61 -0.39
C LEU A 112 27.54 16.44 0.94
N SER A 113 26.68 17.41 1.29
CA SER A 113 25.95 17.38 2.56
C SER A 113 24.97 16.21 2.61
N LEU A 114 25.08 15.36 3.63
CA LEU A 114 24.16 14.23 3.88
C LEU A 114 22.75 14.72 4.16
N TYR A 115 22.61 15.90 4.75
CA TYR A 115 21.34 16.55 4.98
C TYR A 115 20.51 16.71 3.69
N TYR A 116 21.15 17.13 2.58
CA TYR A 116 20.44 17.32 1.33
C TYR A 116 20.00 16.00 0.70
N ILE A 117 20.83 14.95 0.80
CA ILE A 117 20.44 13.61 0.34
C ILE A 117 19.25 13.11 1.17
N SER A 118 19.30 13.29 2.50
CA SER A 118 18.20 12.91 3.40
C SER A 118 16.90 13.65 3.09
N PHE A 119 17.00 14.88 2.59
CA PHE A 119 15.84 15.69 2.20
C PHE A 119 15.22 15.26 0.85
N ILE A 120 16.05 14.80 -0.10
CA ILE A 120 15.59 14.41 -1.44
C ILE A 120 14.96 13.00 -1.45
N LEU A 121 15.53 12.07 -0.70
CA LEU A 121 15.06 10.68 -0.69
C LEU A 121 13.57 10.50 -0.37
N PRO A 122 12.96 11.25 0.57
CA PRO A 122 11.53 11.15 0.83
C PRO A 122 10.65 11.47 -0.37
N PHE A 123 11.06 12.36 -1.26
CA PHE A 123 10.28 12.67 -2.47
C PHE A 123 10.20 11.46 -3.40
N TYR A 124 11.30 10.74 -3.61
CA TYR A 124 11.27 9.50 -4.38
C TYR A 124 10.54 8.38 -3.64
N GLY A 125 10.71 8.30 -2.32
CA GLY A 125 9.91 7.40 -1.49
C GLY A 125 8.43 7.64 -1.68
N PHE A 126 8.01 8.89 -1.67
CA PHE A 126 6.61 9.28 -1.88
C PHE A 126 6.10 8.99 -3.30
N MET A 127 6.96 9.08 -4.32
CA MET A 127 6.63 8.60 -5.67
C MET A 127 6.22 7.12 -5.65
N PHE A 128 7.02 6.27 -5.00
CA PHE A 128 6.71 4.84 -4.88
C PHE A 128 5.48 4.58 -4.01
N TYR A 129 5.23 5.41 -2.99
CA TYR A 129 3.98 5.39 -2.23
C TYR A 129 2.75 5.65 -3.13
N ASN A 130 2.81 6.66 -4.01
CA ASN A 130 1.74 6.94 -4.98
C ASN A 130 1.55 5.79 -5.99
N ILE A 131 2.63 5.15 -6.43
CA ILE A 131 2.57 3.94 -7.27
C ILE A 131 1.88 2.80 -6.52
N SER A 132 2.27 2.54 -5.27
CA SER A 132 1.63 1.54 -4.38
C SER A 132 0.14 1.82 -4.21
N THR A 133 -0.21 3.07 -3.96
CA THR A 133 -1.59 3.55 -3.87
C THR A 133 -2.38 3.25 -5.15
N ALA A 134 -1.84 3.57 -6.32
CA ALA A 134 -2.48 3.31 -7.60
C ALA A 134 -2.67 1.80 -7.88
N ILE A 135 -1.69 0.97 -7.48
CA ILE A 135 -1.81 -0.50 -7.57
C ILE A 135 -2.91 -1.01 -6.63
N THR A 136 -3.03 -0.44 -5.41
CA THR A 136 -4.10 -0.79 -4.47
C THR A 136 -5.49 -0.46 -5.03
N VAL A 137 -5.65 0.72 -5.64
CA VAL A 137 -6.87 1.11 -6.36
C VAL A 137 -7.17 0.12 -7.50
N PHE A 138 -6.16 -0.21 -8.31
CA PHE A 138 -6.32 -1.17 -9.40
C PHE A 138 -6.77 -2.55 -8.89
N LEU A 139 -6.18 -3.05 -7.80
CA LEU A 139 -6.59 -4.30 -7.14
C LEU A 139 -8.03 -4.25 -6.63
N ALA A 140 -8.44 -3.15 -6.00
CA ALA A 140 -9.80 -2.96 -5.50
C ALA A 140 -10.82 -2.99 -6.65
N ILE A 141 -10.57 -2.24 -7.73
CA ILE A 141 -11.39 -2.22 -8.94
C ILE A 141 -11.42 -3.61 -9.60
N GLN A 142 -10.27 -4.27 -9.74
CA GLN A 142 -10.18 -5.61 -10.30
C GLN A 142 -11.06 -6.60 -9.55
N LYS A 143 -11.08 -6.55 -8.23
CA LYS A 143 -11.91 -7.44 -7.41
C LYS A 143 -13.39 -7.08 -7.46
N CYS A 144 -13.71 -5.81 -7.46
CA CYS A 144 -15.07 -5.33 -7.70
C CYS A 144 -15.63 -5.85 -9.04
N CYS A 145 -14.86 -5.73 -10.12
CA CYS A 145 -15.23 -6.25 -11.43
C CYS A 145 -15.34 -7.79 -11.47
N CYS A 146 -14.49 -8.51 -10.74
CA CYS A 146 -14.54 -9.96 -10.66
C CYS A 146 -15.89 -10.48 -10.13
N ILE A 147 -16.47 -9.77 -9.16
CA ILE A 147 -17.74 -10.15 -8.55
C ILE A 147 -18.93 -9.59 -9.32
N SER A 148 -18.83 -8.35 -9.82
CA SER A 148 -19.93 -7.66 -10.50
C SER A 148 -20.11 -8.12 -11.95
N LEU A 149 -19.03 -8.51 -12.65
CA LEU A 149 -19.00 -8.86 -14.07
C LEU A 149 -18.28 -10.19 -14.33
N PRO A 150 -18.72 -11.32 -13.76
CA PRO A 150 -17.98 -12.58 -13.79
C PRO A 150 -17.75 -13.13 -15.21
N TRP A 151 -18.67 -12.88 -16.14
CA TRP A 151 -18.60 -13.38 -17.52
C TRP A 151 -17.45 -12.77 -18.33
N ASN A 152 -17.19 -11.49 -18.17
CA ASN A 152 -16.18 -10.74 -18.91
C ASN A 152 -14.85 -10.60 -18.15
N PHE A 153 -14.80 -10.97 -16.87
CA PHE A 153 -13.65 -10.75 -16.00
C PHE A 153 -12.34 -11.33 -16.55
N LYS A 154 -12.35 -12.61 -16.99
CA LYS A 154 -11.16 -13.27 -17.55
C LYS A 154 -10.63 -12.58 -18.80
N SER A 155 -11.53 -11.98 -19.59
CA SER A 155 -11.12 -11.20 -20.75
C SER A 155 -10.43 -9.90 -20.35
N TYR A 156 -11.00 -9.12 -19.42
CA TYR A 156 -10.48 -7.81 -19.03
C TYR A 156 -9.23 -7.89 -18.16
N PHE A 157 -9.14 -8.87 -17.25
CA PHE A 157 -8.06 -8.99 -16.27
C PHE A 157 -7.17 -10.22 -16.48
N SER A 158 -6.79 -10.48 -17.75
CA SER A 158 -5.79 -11.50 -18.04
C SER A 158 -4.41 -11.11 -17.47
N LYS A 159 -3.55 -12.08 -17.21
CA LYS A 159 -2.19 -11.82 -16.68
C LYS A 159 -1.44 -10.76 -17.51
N ARG A 160 -1.49 -10.86 -18.84
CA ARG A 160 -0.82 -9.90 -19.74
C ARG A 160 -1.33 -8.48 -19.55
N ARG A 161 -2.66 -8.30 -19.42
CA ARG A 161 -3.27 -6.99 -19.20
C ARG A 161 -2.95 -6.44 -17.81
N CYS A 162 -2.88 -7.29 -16.79
CA CYS A 162 -2.45 -6.86 -15.44
C CYS A 162 -0.99 -6.40 -15.45
N VAL A 163 -0.09 -7.11 -16.15
CA VAL A 163 1.31 -6.66 -16.32
C VAL A 163 1.35 -5.30 -17.03
N ALA A 164 0.62 -5.15 -18.15
CA ALA A 164 0.56 -3.88 -18.88
C ALA A 164 0.04 -2.73 -18.00
N ALA A 165 -1.03 -2.96 -17.23
CA ALA A 165 -1.58 -1.97 -16.32
C ALA A 165 -0.56 -1.56 -15.24
N VAL A 166 0.13 -2.52 -14.61
CA VAL A 166 1.19 -2.25 -13.64
C VAL A 166 2.33 -1.46 -14.28
N CYS A 167 2.79 -1.84 -15.49
CA CYS A 167 3.80 -1.06 -16.22
C CYS A 167 3.34 0.37 -16.50
N CYS A 168 2.07 0.56 -16.91
CA CYS A 168 1.51 1.90 -17.12
C CYS A 168 1.46 2.71 -15.82
N ILE A 169 1.12 2.10 -14.68
CA ILE A 169 1.12 2.77 -13.37
C ILE A 169 2.53 3.25 -13.01
N TYR A 170 3.55 2.38 -13.15
CA TYR A 170 4.95 2.77 -12.89
C TYR A 170 5.38 3.90 -13.84
N LEU A 171 5.11 3.75 -15.14
CA LEU A 171 5.47 4.77 -16.13
C LEU A 171 4.82 6.11 -15.82
N SER A 172 3.51 6.13 -15.49
CA SER A 172 2.82 7.36 -15.11
C SER A 172 3.40 7.99 -13.84
N GLY A 173 3.76 7.17 -12.84
CA GLY A 173 4.44 7.63 -11.64
C GLY A 173 5.76 8.31 -11.95
N PHE A 174 6.62 7.71 -12.78
CA PHE A 174 7.87 8.33 -13.22
C PHE A 174 7.64 9.63 -14.00
N ILE A 175 6.70 9.64 -14.96
CA ILE A 175 6.39 10.83 -15.76
C ILE A 175 5.93 11.99 -14.87
N LEU A 176 5.10 11.74 -13.86
CA LEU A 176 4.64 12.77 -12.92
C LEU A 176 5.78 13.38 -12.10
N TYR A 177 6.90 12.67 -11.92
CA TYR A 177 8.06 13.15 -11.18
C TYR A 177 9.17 13.74 -12.04
N ILE A 178 9.04 13.72 -13.40
CA ILE A 178 10.00 14.37 -14.32
C ILE A 178 10.19 15.86 -13.98
N PRO A 179 9.14 16.69 -13.77
CA PRO A 179 9.33 18.10 -13.45
C PRO A 179 10.13 18.31 -12.17
N PHE A 180 9.89 17.49 -11.14
CA PHE A 180 10.68 17.49 -9.91
C PHE A 180 12.14 17.16 -10.19
N THR A 181 12.42 16.06 -10.88
CA THR A 181 13.77 15.60 -11.19
C THR A 181 14.53 16.61 -12.07
N ALA A 182 13.85 17.21 -13.06
CA ALA A 182 14.47 18.13 -14.01
C ALA A 182 14.81 19.50 -13.38
N THR A 183 14.05 19.93 -12.36
CA THR A 183 14.16 21.30 -11.82
C THR A 183 14.76 21.34 -10.41
N ALA A 184 14.82 20.20 -9.71
CA ALA A 184 15.18 20.16 -8.29
C ALA A 184 16.68 20.03 -8.01
N PHE A 185 17.58 19.90 -9.01
CA PHE A 185 18.98 19.52 -8.80
C PHE A 185 20.07 20.49 -9.26
N PRO A 186 19.97 21.82 -9.10
CA PRO A 186 21.17 22.61 -9.17
C PRO A 186 21.93 22.54 -7.85
N PHE A 187 23.04 21.80 -7.86
CA PHE A 187 24.03 21.91 -6.80
C PHE A 187 24.79 23.22 -6.96
N VAL A 188 24.86 23.98 -5.89
CA VAL A 188 25.61 25.24 -5.84
C VAL A 188 26.72 25.11 -4.80
N GLU A 189 27.91 25.58 -5.14
CA GLU A 189 28.99 25.65 -4.16
C GLU A 189 28.68 26.80 -3.18
N ALA A 190 28.54 26.47 -1.90
CA ALA A 190 28.41 27.44 -0.82
C ALA A 190 29.60 27.34 0.14
N PHE A 191 30.16 28.48 0.51
CA PHE A 191 31.22 28.56 1.50
C PHE A 191 30.62 28.52 2.89
N ASP A 192 31.03 27.50 3.69
CA ASP A 192 30.59 27.36 5.07
C ASP A 192 31.61 28.05 6.01
N LEU A 193 31.18 29.13 6.59
CA LEU A 193 31.99 29.94 7.50
C LEU A 193 32.38 29.20 8.79
N THR A 194 31.58 28.21 9.21
CA THR A 194 31.83 27.45 10.44
C THR A 194 32.95 26.44 10.29
N THR A 195 33.07 25.85 9.11
CA THR A 195 34.09 24.82 8.80
C THR A 195 35.19 25.36 7.89
N ASN A 196 35.12 26.64 7.49
CA ASN A 196 36.05 27.29 6.56
C ASN A 196 36.30 26.46 5.29
N SER A 197 35.25 25.84 4.76
CA SER A 197 35.32 24.94 3.61
C SER A 197 34.16 25.18 2.63
N THR A 198 34.45 24.94 1.32
CA THR A 198 33.40 24.99 0.29
C THR A 198 32.67 23.65 0.28
N ARG A 199 31.35 23.70 0.22
CA ARG A 199 30.49 22.51 0.15
C ARG A 199 29.50 22.65 -1.01
N LEU A 200 29.14 21.51 -1.60
CA LEU A 200 28.00 21.40 -2.48
C LEU A 200 26.72 21.41 -1.65
N VAL A 201 25.96 22.48 -1.80
CA VAL A 201 24.64 22.63 -1.21
C VAL A 201 23.59 22.63 -2.30
N PHE A 202 22.43 22.15 -1.97
CA PHE A 202 21.30 22.13 -2.86
C PHE A 202 20.56 23.48 -2.77
N SER A 203 20.32 24.11 -3.91
CA SER A 203 19.57 25.36 -3.99
C SER A 203 18.37 25.20 -4.90
N TRP A 204 17.18 25.35 -4.36
CA TRP A 204 15.96 25.32 -5.16
C TRP A 204 15.86 26.59 -6.01
N PRO A 205 15.71 26.47 -7.34
CA PRO A 205 15.41 27.63 -8.17
C PRO A 205 14.11 28.28 -7.70
N LYS A 206 14.07 29.63 -7.66
CA LYS A 206 12.85 30.37 -7.27
C LYS A 206 11.65 30.01 -8.13
N ALA A 207 11.86 29.83 -9.44
CA ALA A 207 10.82 29.37 -10.36
C ALA A 207 10.26 28.00 -9.98
N PHE A 208 11.11 27.04 -9.52
CA PHE A 208 10.63 25.77 -9.04
C PHE A 208 9.76 25.92 -7.79
N LEU A 209 10.22 26.68 -6.80
CA LEU A 209 9.50 26.86 -5.54
C LEU A 209 8.14 27.56 -5.72
N ASN A 210 8.07 28.53 -6.61
CA ASN A 210 6.87 29.35 -6.79
C ASN A 210 5.88 28.75 -7.77
N ASP A 211 6.35 28.10 -8.83
CA ASP A 211 5.50 27.69 -9.94
C ASP A 211 5.28 26.16 -9.98
N VAL A 212 6.36 25.38 -9.89
CA VAL A 212 6.31 23.92 -10.09
C VAL A 212 5.94 23.17 -8.82
N PHE A 213 6.59 23.49 -7.70
CA PHE A 213 6.43 22.78 -6.44
C PHE A 213 5.00 22.81 -5.88
N PRO A 214 4.26 23.95 -5.90
CA PRO A 214 2.87 23.99 -5.45
C PRO A 214 1.96 23.08 -6.28
N ILE A 215 2.17 23.03 -7.60
CA ILE A 215 1.40 22.17 -8.52
C ILE A 215 1.69 20.70 -8.22
N LEU A 216 2.97 20.34 -8.12
CA LEU A 216 3.37 18.96 -7.77
C LEU A 216 2.84 18.55 -6.40
N LYS A 217 2.87 19.44 -5.41
CA LYS A 217 2.30 19.22 -4.09
C LYS A 217 0.79 18.96 -4.18
N ALA A 218 0.07 19.81 -4.91
CA ALA A 218 -1.38 19.65 -5.09
C ALA A 218 -1.74 18.34 -5.77
N ILE A 219 -1.00 17.92 -6.79
CA ILE A 219 -1.26 16.66 -7.49
C ILE A 219 -0.91 15.45 -6.62
N ASN A 220 0.33 15.39 -6.13
CA ASN A 220 0.87 14.19 -5.51
C ASN A 220 0.41 13.98 -4.06
N TYR A 221 0.27 15.06 -3.28
CA TYR A 221 -0.07 14.97 -1.85
C TYR A 221 -1.56 15.15 -1.57
N ILE A 222 -2.33 15.67 -2.55
CA ILE A 222 -3.74 15.97 -2.35
C ILE A 222 -4.62 15.17 -3.31
N SER A 223 -4.46 15.43 -4.63
CA SER A 223 -5.40 14.91 -5.63
C SER A 223 -5.31 13.39 -5.77
N ILE A 224 -4.11 12.83 -5.86
CA ILE A 224 -3.91 11.38 -6.02
C ILE A 224 -4.41 10.60 -4.79
N PRO A 225 -3.99 10.91 -3.54
CA PRO A 225 -4.49 10.19 -2.37
C PRO A 225 -6.01 10.32 -2.19
N PHE A 226 -6.57 11.52 -2.37
CA PHE A 226 -8.01 11.76 -2.21
C PHE A 226 -8.85 10.98 -3.23
N ILE A 227 -8.48 11.02 -4.52
CA ILE A 227 -9.17 10.25 -5.55
C ILE A 227 -9.04 8.75 -5.30
N ALA A 228 -7.83 8.31 -4.91
CA ALA A 228 -7.57 6.92 -4.58
C ALA A 228 -8.45 6.43 -3.42
N GLU A 229 -8.57 7.22 -2.36
CA GLU A 229 -9.39 6.88 -1.20
C GLU A 229 -10.87 6.74 -1.58
N ILE A 230 -11.42 7.68 -2.35
CA ILE A 230 -12.80 7.60 -2.85
C ILE A 230 -13.02 6.33 -3.69
N LEU A 231 -12.10 6.02 -4.62
CA LEU A 231 -12.23 4.85 -5.49
C LEU A 231 -12.13 3.53 -4.70
N VAL A 232 -11.24 3.46 -3.72
CA VAL A 232 -11.10 2.30 -2.83
C VAL A 232 -12.33 2.14 -1.95
N LEU A 233 -12.84 3.22 -1.37
CA LEU A 233 -14.08 3.21 -0.57
C LEU A 233 -15.27 2.69 -1.38
N ILE A 234 -15.52 3.25 -2.56
CA ILE A 234 -16.61 2.81 -3.43
C ILE A 234 -16.45 1.33 -3.77
N SER A 235 -15.24 0.91 -4.19
CA SER A 235 -14.96 -0.48 -4.54
C SER A 235 -15.18 -1.42 -3.36
N THR A 236 -14.77 -1.02 -2.16
CA THR A 236 -14.91 -1.81 -0.93
C THR A 236 -16.37 -1.97 -0.52
N VAL A 237 -17.16 -0.89 -0.60
CA VAL A 237 -18.61 -0.93 -0.30
C VAL A 237 -19.34 -1.85 -1.28
N VAL A 238 -19.10 -1.69 -2.60
CA VAL A 238 -19.72 -2.57 -3.61
C VAL A 238 -19.32 -4.03 -3.39
N LEU A 239 -18.05 -4.28 -3.07
CA LEU A 239 -17.54 -5.60 -2.78
C LEU A 239 -18.20 -6.22 -1.54
N ALA A 240 -18.36 -5.46 -0.47
CA ALA A 240 -19.01 -5.89 0.78
C ALA A 240 -20.49 -6.24 0.55
N ILE A 241 -21.24 -5.40 -0.19
CA ILE A 241 -22.65 -5.65 -0.54
C ILE A 241 -22.77 -6.95 -1.33
N LYS A 242 -22.00 -7.10 -2.42
CA LYS A 242 -22.05 -8.28 -3.28
C LYS A 242 -21.62 -9.56 -2.58
N LEU A 243 -20.67 -9.47 -1.67
CA LEU A 243 -20.25 -10.59 -0.84
C LEU A 243 -21.38 -11.01 0.12
N GLY A 244 -22.06 -10.05 0.75
CA GLY A 244 -23.22 -10.29 1.61
C GLY A 244 -24.37 -10.96 0.87
N GLU A 245 -24.69 -10.52 -0.35
CA GLU A 245 -25.68 -11.16 -1.21
C GLU A 245 -25.31 -12.62 -1.54
N SER A 246 -24.04 -12.88 -1.87
CA SER A 246 -23.54 -14.24 -2.17
C SER A 246 -23.62 -15.17 -0.96
N VAL A 247 -23.36 -14.67 0.24
CA VAL A 247 -23.46 -15.43 1.49
C VAL A 247 -24.94 -15.76 1.80
N LYS A 248 -25.85 -14.78 1.71
CA LYS A 248 -27.30 -14.99 1.90
C LYS A 248 -27.84 -16.06 0.97
N PHE A 249 -27.47 -16.00 -0.32
CA PHE A 249 -27.88 -17.00 -1.30
C PHE A 249 -27.42 -18.42 -0.92
N ARG A 250 -26.19 -18.59 -0.42
CA ARG A 250 -25.70 -19.92 0.05
C ARG A 250 -26.49 -20.45 1.24
N TYR A 251 -26.83 -19.59 2.22
CA TYR A 251 -27.65 -19.99 3.35
C TYR A 251 -29.06 -20.42 2.90
N SER A 252 -29.68 -19.68 1.98
CA SER A 252 -30.98 -20.04 1.43
C SER A 252 -30.95 -21.36 0.63
N ALA A 253 -29.88 -21.60 -0.13
CA ALA A 253 -29.71 -22.82 -0.89
C ALA A 253 -29.41 -24.06 -0.01
N SER A 254 -28.72 -23.89 1.12
CA SER A 254 -28.44 -24.97 2.07
C SER A 254 -29.62 -25.29 2.99
N GLY A 255 -30.52 -24.33 3.21
CA GLY A 255 -31.76 -24.53 4.02
C GLY A 255 -32.84 -25.34 3.30
N PHE A 256 -32.70 -25.66 2.01
CA PHE A 256 -33.70 -26.43 1.24
C PHE A 256 -33.45 -27.94 1.26
N VAL A 257 -32.47 -28.43 1.99
CA VAL A 257 -32.34 -29.84 2.29
C VAL A 257 -33.11 -30.12 3.58
N THR A 258 -34.44 -30.12 3.52
CA THR A 258 -35.29 -30.77 4.52
C THR A 258 -34.94 -32.26 4.51
N PRO A 259 -34.58 -32.87 5.66
CA PRO A 259 -34.50 -34.33 5.72
C PRO A 259 -35.92 -34.85 5.52
N THR A 260 -36.18 -35.40 4.35
CA THR A 260 -37.39 -36.17 4.11
C THR A 260 -37.37 -37.28 5.16
N LYS A 261 -38.32 -37.22 6.13
CA LYS A 261 -38.58 -38.29 7.09
C LYS A 261 -38.63 -39.60 6.30
N ALA A 262 -37.64 -40.46 6.57
CA ALA A 262 -37.71 -41.84 6.14
C ALA A 262 -38.94 -42.46 6.76
N GLN A 263 -39.98 -42.64 5.97
CA GLN A 263 -41.17 -43.35 6.30
C GLN A 263 -40.78 -44.84 6.34
N ASN A 264 -40.64 -45.37 7.54
CA ASN A 264 -40.49 -46.79 7.82
C ASN A 264 -41.66 -47.56 7.19
N ASN A 265 -41.42 -48.22 6.09
CA ASN A 265 -42.23 -49.33 5.63
C ASN A 265 -41.32 -50.52 5.46
N THR A 266 -41.31 -51.36 6.46
CA THR A 266 -40.86 -52.74 6.40
C THR A 266 -41.72 -53.55 5.43
N PRO A 267 -41.15 -54.37 4.56
CA PRO A 267 -41.60 -55.73 4.53
C PRO A 267 -40.46 -56.75 4.65
N THR A 268 -40.68 -57.65 5.56
CA THR A 268 -40.08 -58.95 5.75
C THR A 268 -40.08 -59.78 4.48
N SER A 269 -38.95 -60.34 4.05
CA SER A 269 -38.90 -61.70 3.49
C SER A 269 -37.42 -62.16 3.36
N LYS A 270 -37.19 -63.16 4.13
CA LYS A 270 -36.45 -64.41 4.11
C LYS A 270 -35.46 -64.66 2.96
N CYS A 271 -34.28 -65.06 3.48
CA CYS A 271 -33.32 -66.06 3.03
C CYS A 271 -33.42 -66.66 1.65
N PHE A 272 -32.30 -66.77 0.96
CA PHE A 272 -31.72 -68.05 0.58
C PHE A 272 -30.21 -67.95 0.32
N LEU A 273 -29.50 -68.96 0.89
CA LEU A 273 -28.09 -69.24 0.65
C LEU A 273 -27.86 -69.74 -0.78
N GLY A 274 -26.74 -69.39 -1.39
CA GLY A 274 -26.25 -70.09 -2.59
C GLY A 274 -24.88 -69.57 -2.96
N ALA A 275 -23.85 -70.33 -2.59
CA ALA A 275 -22.47 -70.14 -3.08
C ALA A 275 -22.36 -70.49 -4.55
N THR A 276 -21.54 -69.84 -5.32
CA THR A 276 -20.44 -70.40 -6.12
C THR A 276 -19.86 -69.36 -7.12
N SER A 277 -18.60 -69.16 -6.97
CA SER A 277 -17.49 -69.07 -7.97
C SER A 277 -17.64 -68.32 -9.29
N LEU A 278 -16.63 -67.53 -9.48
CA LEU A 278 -15.76 -67.36 -10.69
C LEU A 278 -16.14 -66.32 -11.75
N SER A 279 -15.11 -65.56 -12.01
CA SER A 279 -14.60 -64.99 -13.27
C SER A 279 -15.26 -63.78 -13.88
N THR A 280 -14.37 -62.73 -13.96
CA THR A 280 -14.07 -61.89 -15.12
C THR A 280 -15.25 -61.33 -15.93
N GLU A 281 -15.48 -60.02 -15.85
CA GLU A 281 -15.39 -59.17 -17.05
C GLU A 281 -15.62 -57.69 -16.72
N SER A 282 -14.69 -56.91 -17.16
CA SER A 282 -14.76 -55.45 -17.32
C SER A 282 -15.90 -55.14 -18.33
N ALA A 283 -16.96 -54.51 -17.86
CA ALA A 283 -17.88 -53.86 -18.77
C ALA A 283 -18.56 -52.66 -18.07
N LYS A 284 -18.15 -51.49 -18.50
CA LYS A 284 -18.94 -50.26 -18.67
C LYS A 284 -20.19 -50.09 -17.82
N CYS A 285 -20.09 -49.46 -16.70
CA CYS A 285 -21.21 -48.70 -16.12
C CYS A 285 -21.06 -47.21 -16.46
N GLN A 286 -21.13 -46.91 -17.75
CA GLN A 286 -21.45 -45.60 -18.33
C GLN A 286 -22.86 -45.72 -18.89
N THR A 287 -23.78 -45.01 -18.30
CA THR A 287 -25.08 -44.63 -18.84
C THR A 287 -26.14 -44.73 -17.75
N ILE A 288 -26.26 -43.76 -16.89
CA ILE A 288 -27.49 -43.24 -16.22
C ILE A 288 -27.15 -42.01 -15.34
N SER A 289 -26.19 -41.18 -15.74
CA SER A 289 -26.00 -39.86 -15.10
C SER A 289 -26.29 -38.65 -16.01
N ASP A 290 -26.82 -38.86 -17.20
CA ASP A 290 -27.01 -37.78 -18.17
C ASP A 290 -28.46 -37.28 -18.37
N LEU A 291 -29.39 -37.68 -17.53
CA LEU A 291 -30.80 -37.25 -17.66
C LEU A 291 -31.28 -36.34 -16.52
N GLY A 292 -30.41 -35.62 -15.88
CA GLY A 292 -30.75 -34.70 -14.76
C GLY A 292 -30.17 -33.27 -14.90
N LYS A 293 -29.51 -32.97 -16.02
CA LYS A 293 -29.00 -31.59 -16.25
C LYS A 293 -29.96 -30.80 -17.14
N GLN A 294 -31.18 -30.62 -16.69
CA GLN A 294 -32.07 -29.65 -17.29
C GLN A 294 -31.74 -28.27 -16.71
N LYS A 295 -31.22 -27.42 -17.60
CA LYS A 295 -31.00 -25.99 -17.53
C LYS A 295 -31.91 -25.26 -16.54
N SER A 296 -31.40 -24.89 -15.37
CA SER A 296 -31.87 -23.67 -14.73
C SER A 296 -30.96 -22.54 -15.17
N SER A 297 -31.45 -21.82 -16.17
CA SER A 297 -30.82 -20.63 -16.75
C SER A 297 -31.03 -19.42 -15.82
N HIS A 298 -30.35 -19.36 -14.67
CA HIS A 298 -29.99 -18.15 -13.99
C HIS A 298 -28.70 -18.49 -13.23
N GLY A 299 -27.58 -18.42 -13.99
CA GLY A 299 -26.27 -18.76 -13.47
C GLY A 299 -25.77 -17.70 -12.49
N VAL A 300 -26.18 -17.82 -11.24
CA VAL A 300 -25.42 -17.23 -10.14
C VAL A 300 -24.11 -18.05 -10.02
N HIS A 301 -23.06 -17.53 -10.62
CA HIS A 301 -21.73 -18.13 -10.53
C HIS A 301 -21.32 -18.18 -9.06
N SER A 302 -21.40 -19.35 -8.43
CA SER A 302 -20.94 -19.55 -7.06
C SER A 302 -19.42 -19.31 -7.04
N LEU A 303 -18.99 -18.26 -6.33
CA LEU A 303 -17.59 -17.95 -6.07
C LEU A 303 -16.89 -19.18 -5.49
N THR A 304 -15.76 -19.58 -6.07
CA THR A 304 -14.96 -20.66 -5.47
C THR A 304 -14.39 -20.22 -4.14
N ALA A 305 -14.08 -21.18 -3.24
CA ALA A 305 -13.46 -20.86 -1.95
C ALA A 305 -12.12 -20.11 -2.11
N LYS A 306 -11.40 -20.34 -3.23
CA LYS A 306 -10.18 -19.62 -3.58
C LYS A 306 -10.46 -18.15 -3.95
N ASP A 307 -11.49 -17.91 -4.75
CA ASP A 307 -11.88 -16.57 -5.16
C ASP A 307 -12.37 -15.75 -3.97
N LEU A 308 -13.12 -16.38 -3.07
CA LEU A 308 -13.57 -15.77 -1.82
C LEU A 308 -12.40 -15.31 -0.95
N ARG A 309 -11.40 -16.17 -0.72
CA ARG A 309 -10.21 -15.81 0.07
C ARG A 309 -9.41 -14.68 -0.59
N ALA A 310 -9.20 -14.74 -1.91
CA ALA A 310 -8.51 -13.68 -2.63
C ALA A 310 -9.27 -12.34 -2.58
N THR A 311 -10.61 -12.40 -2.58
CA THR A 311 -11.47 -11.23 -2.42
C THR A 311 -11.35 -10.64 -1.02
N LEU A 312 -11.39 -11.50 0.01
CA LEU A 312 -11.19 -11.06 1.40
C LEU A 312 -9.80 -10.43 1.61
N ALA A 313 -8.74 -10.98 0.99
CA ALA A 313 -7.41 -10.38 1.06
C ALA A 313 -7.40 -8.94 0.56
N VAL A 314 -7.95 -8.70 -0.64
CA VAL A 314 -8.01 -7.36 -1.22
C VAL A 314 -8.90 -6.43 -0.41
N ASN A 315 -10.00 -6.94 0.15
CA ASN A 315 -10.88 -6.13 1.00
C ASN A 315 -10.15 -5.68 2.29
N VAL A 316 -9.37 -6.55 2.90
CA VAL A 316 -8.58 -6.20 4.10
C VAL A 316 -7.48 -5.20 3.76
N VAL A 317 -6.78 -5.35 2.61
CA VAL A 317 -5.81 -4.34 2.12
C VAL A 317 -6.51 -3.00 1.91
N ALA A 318 -7.70 -3.00 1.30
CA ALA A 318 -8.46 -1.79 1.03
C ALA A 318 -8.93 -1.09 2.32
N ILE A 319 -9.41 -1.86 3.31
CA ILE A 319 -9.81 -1.32 4.62
C ILE A 319 -8.59 -0.73 5.35
N LEU A 320 -7.48 -1.45 5.37
CA LEU A 320 -6.24 -0.95 5.96
C LEU A 320 -5.79 0.35 5.27
N PHE A 321 -5.80 0.38 3.94
CA PHE A 321 -5.48 1.57 3.15
C PHE A 321 -6.36 2.76 3.54
N VAL A 322 -7.69 2.60 3.56
CA VAL A 322 -8.63 3.67 3.94
C VAL A 322 -8.36 4.14 5.37
N THR A 323 -8.23 3.21 6.32
CA THR A 323 -8.04 3.57 7.74
C THR A 323 -6.74 4.36 7.97
N THR A 324 -5.68 4.04 7.23
CA THR A 324 -4.37 4.69 7.38
C THR A 324 -4.24 6.00 6.58
N ASN A 325 -5.06 6.20 5.54
CA ASN A 325 -5.02 7.41 4.71
C ASN A 325 -6.11 8.44 5.07
N THR A 326 -7.22 8.03 5.69
CA THR A 326 -8.26 9.00 6.14
C THR A 326 -7.69 10.14 7.00
N PRO A 327 -6.74 9.94 7.93
CA PRO A 327 -6.12 11.03 8.67
C PRO A 327 -5.44 12.08 7.78
N ASP A 328 -4.84 11.70 6.64
CA ASP A 328 -4.27 12.63 5.66
C ASP A 328 -5.32 13.60 5.14
N VAL A 329 -6.45 13.07 4.72
CA VAL A 329 -7.58 13.85 4.22
C VAL A 329 -8.09 14.80 5.30
N VAL A 330 -8.21 14.32 6.54
CA VAL A 330 -8.70 15.13 7.68
C VAL A 330 -7.74 16.28 7.98
N VAL A 331 -6.44 16.02 8.08
CA VAL A 331 -5.42 17.06 8.37
C VAL A 331 -5.34 18.05 7.22
N PHE A 332 -5.38 17.57 5.97
CA PHE A 332 -5.41 18.44 4.80
C PHE A 332 -6.64 19.36 4.78
N LEU A 333 -7.84 18.81 4.98
CA LEU A 333 -9.07 19.62 5.07
C LEU A 333 -9.00 20.60 6.24
N GLY A 334 -8.47 20.17 7.39
CA GLY A 334 -8.22 21.03 8.52
C GLY A 334 -7.32 22.22 8.19
N SER A 335 -6.23 21.98 7.44
CA SER A 335 -5.30 23.04 7.02
C SER A 335 -5.90 23.99 5.96
N LEU A 336 -6.83 23.48 5.14
CA LEU A 336 -7.55 24.29 4.16
C LEU A 336 -8.60 25.19 4.81
N LEU A 337 -9.33 24.64 5.78
CA LEU A 337 -10.42 25.36 6.48
C LEU A 337 -9.88 26.34 7.52
N SER A 338 -8.73 26.06 8.10
CA SER A 338 -8.09 26.92 9.12
C SER A 338 -6.63 27.22 8.72
N PRO A 339 -6.34 28.38 8.11
CA PRO A 339 -4.98 28.77 7.78
C PRO A 339 -4.03 28.81 8.99
N GLN A 340 -4.57 28.94 10.19
CA GLN A 340 -3.79 28.87 11.43
C GLN A 340 -3.27 27.45 11.72
N PHE A 341 -3.90 26.41 11.17
CA PHE A 341 -3.49 25.00 11.25
C PHE A 341 -2.78 24.62 9.94
N SER A 342 -1.56 25.13 9.75
CA SER A 342 -0.76 24.93 8.55
C SER A 342 0.74 25.02 8.85
N SER A 343 1.58 24.75 7.86
CA SER A 343 3.04 24.83 7.98
C SER A 343 3.59 26.24 8.29
N THR A 344 2.79 27.27 8.16
CA THR A 344 3.13 28.67 8.46
C THR A 344 2.14 29.31 9.44
N GLY A 345 1.21 28.53 9.97
CA GLY A 345 0.15 29.01 10.82
C GLY A 345 0.51 29.01 12.32
N ARG A 346 -0.38 29.59 13.13
CA ARG A 346 -0.25 29.70 14.59
C ARG A 346 -0.08 28.33 15.27
N TYR A 347 -0.76 27.28 14.77
CA TYR A 347 -0.73 25.92 15.32
C TYR A 347 0.25 25.02 14.57
N TYR A 348 1.43 25.55 14.24
CA TYR A 348 2.47 24.83 13.47
C TYR A 348 2.93 23.54 14.14
N ASN A 349 3.17 23.55 15.46
CA ASN A 349 3.65 22.37 16.19
C ASN A 349 2.60 21.27 16.22
N THR A 350 1.34 21.61 16.45
CA THR A 350 0.22 20.68 16.40
C THR A 350 0.05 20.10 14.98
N TYR A 351 0.11 20.96 13.94
CA TYR A 351 0.07 20.52 12.54
C TYR A 351 1.21 19.57 12.21
N LYS A 352 2.44 19.91 12.60
CA LYS A 352 3.63 19.07 12.41
C LYS A 352 3.47 17.70 13.05
N LEU A 353 2.99 17.62 14.28
CA LEU A 353 2.76 16.33 14.95
C LEU A 353 1.69 15.49 14.25
N CYS A 354 0.64 16.12 13.73
CA CYS A 354 -0.36 15.41 12.92
C CYS A 354 0.26 14.81 11.66
N ILE A 355 1.11 15.55 10.93
CA ILE A 355 1.85 15.05 9.75
C ILE A 355 2.77 13.87 10.14
N GLU A 356 3.51 13.98 11.26
CA GLU A 356 4.37 12.89 11.73
C GLU A 356 3.60 11.62 12.08
N LEU A 357 2.41 11.78 12.66
CA LEU A 357 1.51 10.64 12.96
C LEU A 357 0.95 10.00 11.69
N GLN A 358 0.59 10.81 10.68
CA GLN A 358 0.17 10.31 9.37
C GLN A 358 1.27 9.48 8.71
N ASP A 359 2.50 10.00 8.68
CA ASP A 359 3.64 9.26 8.15
C ASP A 359 3.86 7.93 8.87
N LEU A 360 3.64 7.88 10.20
CA LEU A 360 3.68 6.62 10.95
C LEU A 360 2.60 5.64 10.47
N LEU A 361 1.37 6.11 10.24
CA LEU A 361 0.28 5.29 9.71
C LEU A 361 0.59 4.77 8.31
N HIS A 362 1.22 5.58 7.45
CA HIS A 362 1.70 5.13 6.15
C HIS A 362 2.74 4.01 6.28
N VAL A 363 3.71 4.15 7.18
CA VAL A 363 4.70 3.08 7.44
C VAL A 363 4.02 1.80 7.93
N VAL A 364 3.01 1.90 8.79
CA VAL A 364 2.19 0.74 9.22
C VAL A 364 1.51 0.09 8.02
N ASN A 365 0.85 0.87 7.16
CA ASN A 365 0.18 0.36 5.95
C ASN A 365 1.15 -0.43 5.05
N LEU A 366 2.31 0.15 4.74
CA LEU A 366 3.35 -0.47 3.91
C LEU A 366 3.94 -1.76 4.53
N SER A 367 3.86 -1.92 5.84
CA SER A 367 4.50 -3.02 6.58
C SER A 367 3.60 -4.24 6.79
N MET A 368 2.28 -4.11 6.62
CA MET A 368 1.32 -5.14 7.03
C MET A 368 0.96 -6.17 5.95
N ASN A 369 1.42 -5.97 4.72
CA ASN A 369 1.03 -6.77 3.56
C ASN A 369 1.36 -8.27 3.71
N LEU A 370 2.51 -8.63 4.29
CA LEU A 370 2.90 -10.03 4.52
C LEU A 370 1.84 -10.81 5.30
N PHE A 371 1.29 -10.22 6.37
CA PHE A 371 0.30 -10.89 7.23
C PHE A 371 -1.01 -11.14 6.49
N ILE A 372 -1.40 -10.20 5.63
CA ILE A 372 -2.59 -10.35 4.79
C ILE A 372 -2.37 -11.49 3.79
N TYR A 373 -1.20 -11.55 3.16
CA TYR A 373 -0.88 -12.63 2.23
C TYR A 373 -0.83 -14.00 2.92
N LEU A 374 -0.23 -14.10 4.11
CA LEU A 374 -0.19 -15.33 4.90
C LEU A 374 -1.58 -15.82 5.30
N LYS A 375 -2.47 -14.92 5.68
CA LYS A 375 -3.82 -15.27 6.15
C LYS A 375 -4.74 -15.69 5.00
N PHE A 376 -4.67 -14.99 3.86
CA PHE A 376 -5.68 -15.12 2.82
C PHE A 376 -5.19 -15.81 1.54
N ASN A 377 -3.88 -15.88 1.28
CA ASN A 377 -3.32 -16.57 0.13
C ASN A 377 -2.74 -17.93 0.55
N THR A 378 -3.55 -18.99 0.41
CA THR A 378 -3.15 -20.35 0.81
C THR A 378 -1.86 -20.83 0.15
N ARG A 379 -1.67 -20.52 -1.13
CA ARG A 379 -0.46 -20.91 -1.86
C ARG A 379 0.76 -20.21 -1.31
N PHE A 380 0.65 -18.91 -1.05
CA PHE A 380 1.68 -18.10 -0.41
C PHE A 380 2.04 -18.68 0.97
N ALA A 381 1.01 -18.97 1.81
CA ALA A 381 1.21 -19.51 3.15
C ALA A 381 1.89 -20.90 3.14
N ILE A 382 1.56 -21.77 2.18
CA ILE A 382 2.22 -23.07 2.03
C ILE A 382 3.70 -22.88 1.67
N VAL A 383 4.00 -22.07 0.66
CA VAL A 383 5.39 -21.83 0.24
C VAL A 383 6.20 -21.14 1.34
N PHE A 384 5.59 -20.19 2.07
CA PHE A 384 6.22 -19.57 3.23
C PHE A 384 6.59 -20.61 4.29
N LYS A 385 5.65 -21.48 4.69
CA LYS A 385 5.92 -22.56 5.64
C LYS A 385 7.04 -23.48 5.15
N THR A 386 7.01 -23.91 3.90
CA THR A 386 8.05 -24.79 3.33
C THR A 386 9.44 -24.13 3.33
N LEU A 387 9.52 -22.80 3.15
CA LEU A 387 10.80 -22.08 3.19
C LEU A 387 11.39 -22.02 4.60
N PHE A 388 10.56 -21.90 5.63
CA PHE A 388 11.00 -21.65 7.00
C PHE A 388 10.88 -22.85 7.94
N SER A 389 10.10 -23.91 7.61
CA SER A 389 10.00 -25.13 8.43
C SER A 389 11.07 -26.18 8.16
N GLY A 390 11.92 -25.96 7.14
CA GLY A 390 13.00 -26.89 6.80
C GLY A 390 12.52 -28.28 6.32
N GLU A 391 11.23 -28.50 6.14
CA GLU A 391 10.71 -29.73 5.58
C GLU A 391 11.15 -29.88 4.11
N LYS A 392 12.19 -30.69 3.90
CA LYS A 392 12.56 -31.17 2.57
C LYS A 392 11.40 -32.03 2.04
N LYS A 393 10.86 -31.64 0.88
CA LYS A 393 10.00 -32.51 0.07
C LYS A 393 10.75 -33.75 -0.37
#